data_fcd87475f852bde05866cd137a30bf0d
#
_entry.id   fcd87475f852bde05866cd137a30bf0d
#
_cell.length_a   1.000
_cell.length_b   1.000
_cell.length_c   1.000
_cell.angle_alpha   90.00
_cell.angle_beta   90.00
_cell.angle_gamma   90.00
#
_symmetry.space_group_name_H-M   'P 1'
#
loop_
_entity.id
_entity.type
_entity.pdbx_description
1 polymer ?
#
loop_
_entity_poly.entity_id
_entity_poly.type
_entity_poly.pdbx_seq_one_letter_code
_entity_poly.pdbx_strand_id
1 'polypeptide(L)'
;MIKACEERVKALKAGDASLVGDTLDNLAPEAERMGLYVLQHEMQDLAIKVGFPDDYRQIKSLLTESEAMCEIVFKTFTLPIKAMLDAIGLEYELEYRMKSVYSIWRKMRNDHKTFDDVYDLFASRIVYKPMPLPETQPLGDVNPKTEPFMDAEILTCWKIYNIILSLYRIHPDRIKDWVTHPKPSGYQALQLTVMGPDCNWIELQIRSERMNYEAEHGCAAHWKYKEETNNL
;
A
#
# COMPACT_ATOMS: atom_id res chain seq x y z
N MET A 1 -4.17 -12.45 -18.57
CA MET A 1 -3.75 -12.43 -17.15
C MET A 1 -4.93 -12.26 -16.19
N ILE A 2 -5.70 -11.17 -16.21
CA ILE A 2 -6.83 -10.92 -15.29
C ILE A 2 -7.77 -12.13 -15.21
N LYS A 3 -8.27 -12.61 -16.37
CA LYS A 3 -9.15 -13.77 -16.43
C LYS A 3 -8.53 -15.03 -15.79
N ALA A 4 -7.24 -15.27 -16.00
CA ALA A 4 -6.54 -16.40 -15.37
C ALA A 4 -6.47 -16.27 -13.85
N CYS A 5 -6.24 -15.05 -13.33
CA CYS A 5 -6.28 -14.78 -11.89
C CYS A 5 -7.69 -14.96 -11.31
N GLU A 6 -8.73 -14.47 -11.98
CA GLU A 6 -10.13 -14.64 -11.55
C GLU A 6 -10.56 -16.13 -11.53
N GLU A 7 -10.16 -16.89 -12.54
CA GLU A 7 -10.40 -18.35 -12.58
C GLU A 7 -9.67 -19.05 -11.43
N ARG A 8 -8.42 -18.64 -11.13
CA ARG A 8 -7.65 -19.17 -10.00
C ARG A 8 -8.31 -18.86 -8.66
N VAL A 9 -8.77 -17.61 -8.47
CA VAL A 9 -9.52 -17.22 -7.27
C VAL A 9 -10.76 -18.11 -7.09
N LYS A 10 -11.53 -18.37 -8.17
CA LYS A 10 -12.69 -19.26 -8.11
C LYS A 10 -12.33 -20.68 -7.71
N ALA A 11 -11.27 -21.26 -8.29
CA ALA A 11 -10.83 -22.61 -7.99
C ALA A 11 -10.34 -22.75 -6.55
N LEU A 12 -9.56 -21.78 -6.05
CA LEU A 12 -9.12 -21.76 -4.65
C LEU A 12 -10.29 -21.57 -3.68
N LYS A 13 -11.28 -20.74 -4.01
CA LYS A 13 -12.53 -20.63 -3.21
C LYS A 13 -13.31 -21.93 -3.16
N ALA A 14 -13.22 -22.77 -4.20
CA ALA A 14 -13.81 -24.10 -4.22
C ALA A 14 -12.96 -25.17 -3.46
N GLY A 15 -11.78 -24.78 -2.94
CA GLY A 15 -10.91 -25.65 -2.13
C GLY A 15 -9.91 -26.49 -2.92
N ASP A 16 -9.59 -26.11 -4.15
CA ASP A 16 -8.62 -26.85 -4.98
C ASP A 16 -7.18 -26.64 -4.48
N ALA A 17 -6.73 -27.56 -3.62
CA ALA A 17 -5.39 -27.53 -3.04
C ALA A 17 -4.27 -27.82 -4.06
N SER A 18 -4.57 -28.46 -5.20
CA SER A 18 -3.56 -28.79 -6.21
C SER A 18 -2.93 -27.55 -6.86
N LEU A 19 -3.63 -26.41 -6.78
CA LEU A 19 -3.23 -25.14 -7.39
C LEU A 19 -2.39 -24.24 -6.47
N VAL A 20 -2.22 -24.61 -5.20
CA VAL A 20 -1.56 -23.76 -4.19
C VAL A 20 -0.12 -23.41 -4.57
N GLY A 21 0.69 -24.44 -4.90
CA GLY A 21 2.10 -24.23 -5.27
C GLY A 21 2.23 -23.34 -6.50
N ASP A 22 1.55 -23.67 -7.59
CA ASP A 22 1.59 -22.85 -8.81
C ASP A 22 1.07 -21.41 -8.59
N THR A 23 0.08 -21.25 -7.70
CA THR A 23 -0.42 -19.91 -7.36
C THR A 23 0.66 -19.08 -6.68
N LEU A 24 1.35 -19.62 -5.68
CA LEU A 24 2.34 -18.89 -4.89
C LEU A 24 3.65 -18.66 -5.64
N ASP A 25 4.08 -19.65 -6.43
CA ASP A 25 5.40 -19.64 -7.08
C ASP A 25 5.39 -18.94 -8.46
N ASN A 26 4.25 -18.95 -9.16
CA ASN A 26 4.15 -18.49 -10.54
C ASN A 26 3.12 -17.38 -10.72
N LEU A 27 1.81 -17.68 -10.52
CA LEU A 27 0.75 -16.78 -10.96
C LEU A 27 0.66 -15.50 -10.12
N ALA A 28 0.81 -15.58 -8.79
CA ALA A 28 0.77 -14.39 -7.94
C ALA A 28 1.98 -13.46 -8.16
N PRO A 29 3.24 -13.95 -8.29
CA PRO A 29 4.37 -13.12 -8.69
C PRO A 29 4.20 -12.47 -10.07
N GLU A 30 3.57 -13.16 -11.02
CA GLU A 30 3.30 -12.60 -12.35
C GLU A 30 2.22 -11.51 -12.28
N ALA A 31 1.16 -11.71 -11.50
CA ALA A 31 0.14 -10.70 -11.23
C ALA A 31 0.75 -9.44 -10.57
N GLU A 32 1.71 -9.61 -9.65
CA GLU A 32 2.46 -8.50 -9.04
C GLU A 32 3.24 -7.70 -10.08
N ARG A 33 3.97 -8.38 -10.98
CA ARG A 33 4.72 -7.72 -12.07
C ARG A 33 3.84 -6.91 -12.99
N MET A 34 2.59 -7.34 -13.16
CA MET A 34 1.58 -6.64 -13.96
C MET A 34 0.77 -5.60 -13.19
N GLY A 35 1.10 -5.35 -11.92
CA GLY A 35 0.38 -4.38 -11.08
C GLY A 35 -1.03 -4.83 -10.65
N LEU A 36 -1.37 -6.12 -10.75
CA LEU A 36 -2.67 -6.68 -10.35
C LEU A 36 -2.68 -7.03 -8.86
N TYR A 37 -2.35 -6.05 -8.01
CA TYR A 37 -2.08 -6.27 -6.58
C TYR A 37 -3.28 -6.82 -5.80
N VAL A 38 -4.50 -6.41 -6.12
CA VAL A 38 -5.72 -6.91 -5.45
C VAL A 38 -5.89 -8.40 -5.71
N LEU A 39 -5.80 -8.83 -6.97
CA LEU A 39 -5.90 -10.24 -7.35
C LEU A 39 -4.73 -11.06 -6.79
N GLN A 40 -3.52 -10.49 -6.82
CA GLN A 40 -2.34 -11.12 -6.21
C GLN A 40 -2.57 -11.44 -4.74
N HIS A 41 -2.98 -10.44 -3.94
CA HIS A 41 -3.20 -10.61 -2.51
C HIS A 41 -4.34 -11.60 -2.23
N GLU A 42 -5.45 -11.52 -2.97
CA GLU A 42 -6.57 -12.44 -2.81
C GLU A 42 -6.16 -13.89 -3.11
N MET A 43 -5.42 -14.11 -4.20
CA MET A 43 -4.90 -15.44 -4.54
C MET A 43 -3.94 -15.98 -3.47
N GLN A 44 -3.05 -15.14 -2.95
CA GLN A 44 -2.09 -15.52 -1.92
C GLN A 44 -2.79 -15.93 -0.62
N ASP A 45 -3.72 -15.14 -0.12
CA ASP A 45 -4.45 -15.43 1.12
C ASP A 45 -5.34 -16.68 0.97
N LEU A 46 -5.98 -16.87 -0.19
CA LEU A 46 -6.74 -18.08 -0.48
C LEU A 46 -5.84 -19.31 -0.58
N ALA A 47 -4.67 -19.19 -1.19
CA ALA A 47 -3.71 -20.28 -1.29
C ALA A 47 -3.25 -20.77 0.09
N ILE A 48 -2.97 -19.84 1.03
CA ILE A 48 -2.64 -20.22 2.41
C ILE A 48 -3.84 -20.85 3.11
N LYS A 49 -5.03 -20.28 2.92
CA LYS A 49 -6.26 -20.83 3.53
C LYS A 49 -6.54 -22.26 3.10
N VAL A 50 -6.24 -22.62 1.86
CA VAL A 50 -6.50 -23.96 1.28
C VAL A 50 -5.32 -24.90 1.55
N GLY A 51 -4.09 -24.44 1.34
CA GLY A 51 -2.89 -25.30 1.44
C GLY A 51 -2.36 -25.48 2.86
N PHE A 52 -2.57 -24.49 3.73
CA PHE A 52 -2.05 -24.46 5.10
C PHE A 52 -3.14 -23.98 6.08
N PRO A 53 -4.26 -24.73 6.20
CA PRO A 53 -5.45 -24.26 6.92
C PRO A 53 -5.22 -24.05 8.42
N ASP A 54 -4.30 -24.77 9.04
CA ASP A 54 -3.98 -24.63 10.46
C ASP A 54 -3.20 -23.33 10.69
N ASP A 55 -2.15 -23.09 9.90
CA ASP A 55 -1.37 -21.84 9.94
C ASP A 55 -2.29 -20.64 9.68
N TYR A 56 -3.18 -20.75 8.68
CA TYR A 56 -4.13 -19.69 8.35
C TYR A 56 -5.03 -19.35 9.52
N ARG A 57 -5.62 -20.36 10.19
CA ARG A 57 -6.50 -20.16 11.34
C ARG A 57 -5.76 -19.55 12.52
N GLN A 58 -4.56 -20.05 12.82
CA GLN A 58 -3.74 -19.52 13.89
C GLN A 58 -3.38 -18.05 13.67
N ILE A 59 -2.84 -17.69 12.51
CA ILE A 59 -2.46 -16.31 12.18
C ILE A 59 -3.70 -15.40 12.18
N LYS A 60 -4.84 -15.86 11.64
CA LYS A 60 -6.07 -15.10 11.61
C LYS A 60 -6.62 -14.80 13.01
N SER A 61 -6.55 -15.78 13.94
CA SER A 61 -6.93 -15.59 15.35
C SER A 61 -6.05 -14.51 16.02
N LEU A 62 -4.72 -14.66 15.91
CA LEU A 62 -3.76 -13.71 16.47
C LEU A 62 -3.92 -12.30 15.92
N LEU A 63 -4.18 -12.16 14.61
CA LEU A 63 -4.49 -10.86 14.01
C LEU A 63 -5.75 -10.25 14.60
N THR A 64 -6.82 -11.03 14.77
CA THR A 64 -8.08 -10.55 15.35
C THR A 64 -7.89 -10.11 16.81
N GLU A 65 -7.12 -10.85 17.58
CA GLU A 65 -6.78 -10.49 18.97
C GLU A 65 -5.95 -9.20 19.05
N SER A 66 -5.06 -8.99 18.08
CA SER A 66 -4.19 -7.80 18.03
C SER A 66 -4.88 -6.56 17.46
N GLU A 67 -6.01 -6.69 16.78
CA GLU A 67 -6.66 -5.63 16.02
C GLU A 67 -7.00 -4.41 16.89
N ALA A 68 -7.60 -4.62 18.07
CA ALA A 68 -7.97 -3.55 18.97
C ALA A 68 -6.75 -2.74 19.46
N MET A 69 -5.64 -3.41 19.75
CA MET A 69 -4.40 -2.75 20.16
C MET A 69 -3.79 -1.97 19.00
N CYS A 70 -3.73 -2.57 17.82
CA CYS A 70 -3.23 -1.92 16.62
C CYS A 70 -4.05 -0.66 16.26
N GLU A 71 -5.37 -0.70 16.46
CA GLU A 71 -6.25 0.46 16.25
C GLU A 71 -5.95 1.61 17.24
N ILE A 72 -5.69 1.29 18.50
CA ILE A 72 -5.27 2.27 19.51
C ILE A 72 -3.93 2.91 19.13
N VAL A 73 -2.95 2.09 18.76
CA VAL A 73 -1.63 2.56 18.32
C VAL A 73 -1.78 3.45 17.08
N PHE A 74 -2.58 3.04 16.10
CA PHE A 74 -2.85 3.85 14.90
C PHE A 74 -3.47 5.21 15.25
N LYS A 75 -4.50 5.25 16.10
CA LYS A 75 -5.13 6.50 16.53
C LYS A 75 -4.14 7.43 17.24
N THR A 76 -3.36 6.87 18.16
CA THR A 76 -2.35 7.64 18.91
C THR A 76 -1.25 8.16 17.98
N PHE A 77 -0.78 7.33 17.06
CA PHE A 77 0.22 7.67 16.06
C PHE A 77 -0.26 8.75 15.10
N THR A 78 -1.49 8.65 14.62
CA THR A 78 -2.01 9.58 13.59
C THR A 78 -2.52 10.90 14.15
N LEU A 79 -2.80 11.00 15.45
CA LEU A 79 -3.34 12.22 16.06
C LEU A 79 -2.48 13.49 15.81
N PRO A 80 -1.15 13.50 16.08
CA PRO A 80 -0.32 14.65 15.80
C PRO A 80 -0.14 14.91 14.29
N ILE A 81 -0.11 13.85 13.48
CA ILE A 81 -0.08 13.96 12.02
C ILE A 81 -1.31 14.72 11.54
N LYS A 82 -2.49 14.30 11.99
CA LYS A 82 -3.76 14.94 11.67
C LYS A 82 -3.75 16.42 12.00
N ALA A 83 -3.34 16.77 13.23
CA ALA A 83 -3.28 18.18 13.66
C ALA A 83 -2.40 19.05 12.74
N MET A 84 -1.26 18.51 12.29
CA MET A 84 -0.34 19.24 11.39
C MET A 84 -0.87 19.33 9.96
N LEU A 85 -1.50 18.28 9.45
CA LEU A 85 -2.09 18.30 8.10
C LEU A 85 -3.32 19.22 8.04
N ASP A 86 -4.17 19.20 9.08
CA ASP A 86 -5.31 20.10 9.22
C ASP A 86 -4.84 21.59 9.30
N ALA A 87 -3.75 21.85 10.03
CA ALA A 87 -3.19 23.20 10.18
C ALA A 87 -2.69 23.82 8.85
N ILE A 88 -2.28 22.99 7.90
CA ILE A 88 -1.88 23.47 6.56
C ILE A 88 -3.03 23.46 5.55
N GLY A 89 -4.25 23.08 5.95
CA GLY A 89 -5.43 23.00 5.09
C GLY A 89 -5.36 21.92 4.02
N LEU A 90 -4.62 20.83 4.27
CA LEU A 90 -4.54 19.72 3.34
C LEU A 90 -5.82 18.88 3.41
N GLU A 91 -6.38 18.51 2.26
CA GLU A 91 -7.41 17.46 2.15
C GLU A 91 -6.75 16.09 2.08
N TYR A 92 -7.10 15.20 2.99
CA TYR A 92 -6.51 13.85 3.06
C TYR A 92 -7.41 12.86 3.75
N GLU A 93 -7.12 11.58 3.55
CA GLU A 93 -7.68 10.44 4.28
C GLU A 93 -6.57 9.68 4.98
N LEU A 94 -6.84 9.20 6.21
CA LEU A 94 -5.95 8.33 6.97
C LEU A 94 -6.54 6.92 6.96
N GLU A 95 -5.81 6.01 6.36
CA GLU A 95 -6.22 4.62 6.26
C GLU A 95 -5.37 3.73 7.16
N TYR A 96 -6.02 2.72 7.71
CA TYR A 96 -5.44 1.65 8.49
C TYR A 96 -5.60 0.33 7.74
N ARG A 97 -4.52 -0.40 7.59
CA ARG A 97 -4.55 -1.69 6.91
C ARG A 97 -3.76 -2.73 7.68
N MET A 98 -4.46 -3.78 8.13
CA MET A 98 -3.79 -4.97 8.66
C MET A 98 -3.05 -5.69 7.55
N LYS A 99 -1.90 -6.27 7.90
CA LYS A 99 -1.11 -7.09 6.98
C LYS A 99 -1.87 -8.37 6.63
N SER A 100 -1.75 -8.83 5.37
CA SER A 100 -2.40 -10.07 4.93
C SER A 100 -1.83 -11.30 5.65
N VAL A 101 -2.66 -12.33 5.81
CA VAL A 101 -2.25 -13.60 6.44
C VAL A 101 -1.06 -14.21 5.69
N TYR A 102 -1.08 -14.18 4.37
CA TYR A 102 0.04 -14.65 3.55
C TYR A 102 1.34 -13.91 3.87
N SER A 103 1.30 -12.58 3.99
CA SER A 103 2.50 -11.79 4.25
C SER A 103 3.13 -12.09 5.61
N ILE A 104 2.30 -12.36 6.62
CA ILE A 104 2.74 -12.77 7.96
C ILE A 104 3.28 -14.21 7.90
N TRP A 105 2.53 -15.14 7.32
CA TRP A 105 2.93 -16.53 7.15
C TRP A 105 4.28 -16.66 6.45
N ARG A 106 4.48 -15.90 5.36
CA ARG A 106 5.75 -15.89 4.63
C ARG A 106 6.91 -15.42 5.49
N LYS A 107 6.71 -14.36 6.30
CA LYS A 107 7.74 -13.87 7.23
C LYS A 107 8.06 -14.88 8.31
N MET A 108 7.05 -15.50 8.89
CA MET A 108 7.26 -16.53 9.92
C MET A 108 8.05 -17.72 9.37
N ARG A 109 7.75 -18.16 8.16
CA ARG A 109 8.44 -19.30 7.52
C ARG A 109 9.85 -18.97 7.02
N ASN A 110 10.00 -17.89 6.28
CA ASN A 110 11.28 -17.57 5.63
C ASN A 110 12.30 -16.99 6.60
N ASP A 111 11.84 -16.19 7.56
CA ASP A 111 12.72 -15.51 8.52
C ASP A 111 12.82 -16.25 9.86
N HIS A 112 12.17 -17.45 9.98
CA HIS A 112 12.07 -18.23 11.21
C HIS A 112 11.59 -17.41 12.41
N LYS A 113 10.62 -16.52 12.18
CA LYS A 113 10.03 -15.61 13.18
C LYS A 113 8.77 -16.19 13.79
N THR A 114 8.52 -15.83 15.04
CA THR A 114 7.22 -16.01 15.66
C THR A 114 6.28 -14.86 15.23
N PHE A 115 4.99 -14.98 15.51
CA PHE A 115 4.03 -13.90 15.22
C PHE A 115 4.42 -12.60 15.98
N ASP A 116 4.87 -12.70 17.22
CA ASP A 116 5.28 -11.57 18.06
C ASP A 116 6.52 -10.83 17.51
N ASP A 117 7.33 -11.51 16.69
CA ASP A 117 8.47 -10.90 16.01
C ASP A 117 8.09 -10.13 14.74
N VAL A 118 6.81 -10.16 14.34
CA VAL A 118 6.30 -9.42 13.18
C VAL A 118 5.84 -8.03 13.62
N TYR A 119 6.78 -7.10 13.73
CA TYR A 119 6.52 -5.73 14.20
C TYR A 119 5.62 -4.88 13.28
N ASP A 120 5.48 -5.25 12.00
CA ASP A 120 4.71 -4.52 11.01
C ASP A 120 3.35 -5.17 10.74
N LEU A 121 2.58 -5.44 11.80
CA LEU A 121 1.26 -6.07 11.71
C LEU A 121 0.24 -5.19 10.98
N PHE A 122 0.43 -3.88 10.99
CA PHE A 122 -0.38 -2.94 10.23
C PHE A 122 0.47 -1.90 9.50
N ALA A 123 -0.09 -1.32 8.46
CA ALA A 123 0.42 -0.16 7.78
C ALA A 123 -0.54 1.02 7.95
N SER A 124 0.01 2.20 8.09
CA SER A 124 -0.71 3.46 8.05
C SER A 124 -0.57 4.05 6.65
N ARG A 125 -1.62 4.64 6.11
CA ARG A 125 -1.59 5.31 4.81
C ARG A 125 -2.19 6.69 4.92
N ILE A 126 -1.53 7.66 4.27
CA ILE A 126 -2.04 9.00 4.02
C ILE A 126 -2.36 9.09 2.54
N VAL A 127 -3.64 9.22 2.20
CA VAL A 127 -4.11 9.51 0.84
C VAL A 127 -4.47 10.98 0.79
N TYR A 128 -3.79 11.75 -0.07
CA TYR A 128 -3.95 13.21 -0.10
C TYR A 128 -4.40 13.72 -1.47
N LYS A 129 -5.12 14.85 -1.46
CA LYS A 129 -5.30 15.68 -2.66
C LYS A 129 -4.12 16.61 -2.82
N PRO A 130 -3.57 16.75 -4.04
CA PRO A 130 -2.48 17.68 -4.30
C PRO A 130 -2.87 19.11 -3.95
N MET A 131 -2.00 19.81 -3.20
CA MET A 131 -2.18 21.24 -2.95
C MET A 131 -1.87 22.03 -4.22
N PRO A 132 -2.62 23.12 -4.48
CA PRO A 132 -2.26 24.03 -5.56
C PRO A 132 -0.81 24.48 -5.45
N LEU A 133 -0.10 24.53 -6.57
CA LEU A 133 1.22 25.14 -6.62
C LEU A 133 1.08 26.64 -6.28
N PRO A 134 2.03 27.21 -5.51
CA PRO A 134 2.10 28.65 -5.36
C PRO A 134 2.14 29.29 -6.75
N GLU A 135 1.41 30.38 -6.95
CA GLU A 135 1.55 31.19 -8.16
C GLU A 135 3.00 31.69 -8.25
N THR A 136 3.86 30.89 -8.84
CA THR A 136 5.20 31.33 -9.20
C THR A 136 5.07 32.12 -10.48
N GLN A 137 5.59 33.36 -10.49
CA GLN A 137 5.83 34.06 -11.74
C GLN A 137 6.57 33.14 -12.70
N PRO A 138 6.16 33.03 -13.98
CA PRO A 138 6.81 32.15 -14.92
C PRO A 138 8.28 32.52 -15.01
N LEU A 139 9.16 31.71 -14.46
CA LEU A 139 10.56 31.66 -14.83
C LEU A 139 10.57 31.26 -16.31
N GLY A 140 10.96 32.20 -17.18
CA GLY A 140 10.83 32.16 -18.62
C GLY A 140 11.06 30.77 -19.24
N ASP A 141 10.30 30.45 -20.30
CA ASP A 141 10.41 29.26 -21.15
C ASP A 141 10.31 27.88 -20.46
N VAL A 142 9.41 27.72 -19.51
CA VAL A 142 9.01 26.39 -19.04
C VAL A 142 8.10 25.77 -20.09
N ASN A 143 8.54 24.63 -20.65
CA ASN A 143 7.77 23.85 -21.62
C ASN A 143 6.36 23.54 -21.07
N PRO A 144 5.26 24.03 -21.65
CA PRO A 144 3.90 23.85 -21.13
C PRO A 144 3.39 22.41 -21.18
N LYS A 145 4.25 21.45 -21.53
CA LYS A 145 3.95 20.00 -21.53
C LYS A 145 4.31 19.28 -20.24
N THR A 146 4.97 19.91 -19.26
CA THR A 146 5.11 19.38 -17.92
C THR A 146 3.78 19.61 -17.20
N GLU A 147 3.07 18.52 -16.91
CA GLU A 147 1.75 18.59 -16.30
C GLU A 147 1.87 19.23 -14.91
N PRO A 148 1.33 20.45 -14.66
CA PRO A 148 1.44 21.14 -13.37
C PRO A 148 0.89 20.31 -12.19
N PHE A 149 0.02 19.36 -12.51
CA PHE A 149 -0.60 18.48 -11.56
C PHE A 149 0.40 17.47 -10.96
N MET A 150 1.31 16.89 -11.77
CA MET A 150 2.31 15.93 -11.27
C MET A 150 3.32 16.59 -10.35
N ASP A 151 3.71 17.84 -10.65
CA ASP A 151 4.60 18.60 -9.78
C ASP A 151 3.92 18.91 -8.43
N ALA A 152 2.62 19.23 -8.45
CA ALA A 152 1.82 19.46 -7.26
C ALA A 152 1.70 18.18 -6.39
N GLU A 153 1.54 17.01 -7.00
CA GLU A 153 1.53 15.73 -6.29
C GLU A 153 2.88 15.51 -5.57
N ILE A 154 3.98 15.62 -6.29
CA ILE A 154 5.32 15.40 -5.75
C ILE A 154 5.62 16.40 -4.61
N LEU A 155 5.38 17.67 -4.82
CA LEU A 155 5.63 18.71 -3.81
C LEU A 155 4.77 18.53 -2.56
N THR A 156 3.49 18.17 -2.72
CA THR A 156 2.61 17.89 -1.58
C THR A 156 3.10 16.64 -0.82
N CYS A 157 3.55 15.59 -1.52
CA CYS A 157 4.12 14.41 -0.89
C CYS A 157 5.33 14.76 0.00
N TRP A 158 6.28 15.54 -0.52
CA TRP A 158 7.46 15.96 0.23
C TRP A 158 7.14 16.93 1.36
N LYS A 159 6.08 17.74 1.23
CA LYS A 159 5.57 18.57 2.34
C LYS A 159 5.05 17.71 3.49
N ILE A 160 4.28 16.67 3.18
CA ILE A 160 3.83 15.68 4.17
C ILE A 160 5.03 14.97 4.80
N TYR A 161 6.02 14.54 4.00
CA TYR A 161 7.26 13.94 4.51
C TYR A 161 7.96 14.82 5.55
N ASN A 162 8.09 16.13 5.29
CA ASN A 162 8.71 17.05 6.23
C ASN A 162 7.91 17.18 7.53
N ILE A 163 6.59 17.12 7.47
CA ILE A 163 5.74 17.07 8.67
C ILE A 163 6.03 15.77 9.45
N ILE A 164 6.06 14.62 8.80
CA ILE A 164 6.37 13.35 9.46
C ILE A 164 7.77 13.39 10.09
N LEU A 165 8.76 13.91 9.39
CA LEU A 165 10.14 14.07 9.89
C LEU A 165 10.22 14.97 11.13
N SER A 166 9.35 15.98 11.24
CA SER A 166 9.29 16.85 12.42
C SER A 166 8.63 16.20 13.64
N LEU A 167 7.78 15.19 13.43
CA LEU A 167 7.02 14.52 14.48
C LEU A 167 7.66 13.21 14.94
N TYR A 168 8.31 12.48 14.04
CA TYR A 168 8.75 11.11 14.28
C TYR A 168 10.16 10.85 13.77
N ARG A 169 10.84 9.91 14.44
CA ARG A 169 12.11 9.40 13.95
C ARG A 169 11.85 8.45 12.77
N ILE A 170 12.43 8.75 11.62
CA ILE A 170 12.36 7.90 10.41
C ILE A 170 13.59 6.98 10.38
N HIS A 171 13.39 5.72 10.00
CA HIS A 171 14.47 4.77 9.77
C HIS A 171 15.18 5.10 8.44
N PRO A 172 16.45 5.52 8.43
CA PRO A 172 17.09 6.08 7.24
C PRO A 172 17.17 5.07 6.07
N ASP A 173 17.46 3.80 6.37
CA ASP A 173 17.64 2.76 5.34
C ASP A 173 16.30 2.17 4.83
N ARG A 174 15.17 2.68 5.32
CA ARG A 174 13.83 2.18 4.97
C ARG A 174 12.94 3.25 4.38
N ILE A 175 13.52 4.23 3.73
CA ILE A 175 12.83 5.21 2.90
C ILE A 175 12.83 4.69 1.47
N LYS A 176 11.65 4.55 0.86
CA LYS A 176 11.50 4.14 -0.54
C LYS A 176 10.73 5.20 -1.29
N ASP A 177 11.44 5.92 -2.12
CA ASP A 177 10.87 6.95 -3.00
C ASP A 177 10.44 6.34 -4.34
N TRP A 178 9.20 5.90 -4.38
CA TRP A 178 8.53 5.51 -5.61
C TRP A 178 7.63 6.62 -6.17
N VAL A 179 7.68 7.83 -5.59
CA VAL A 179 6.96 9.00 -6.10
C VAL A 179 7.77 9.65 -7.22
N THR A 180 9.04 9.96 -6.95
CA THR A 180 9.97 10.53 -7.95
C THR A 180 10.48 9.47 -8.92
N HIS A 181 10.58 8.21 -8.49
CA HIS A 181 11.09 7.09 -9.28
C HIS A 181 10.08 5.93 -9.26
N PRO A 182 8.99 5.98 -10.06
CA PRO A 182 7.97 4.95 -10.09
C PRO A 182 8.54 3.57 -10.39
N LYS A 183 7.93 2.53 -9.82
CA LYS A 183 8.28 1.15 -10.20
C LYS A 183 7.93 0.86 -11.66
N PRO A 184 8.57 -0.13 -12.31
CA PRO A 184 8.22 -0.55 -13.68
C PRO A 184 6.74 -0.92 -13.86
N SER A 185 6.06 -1.33 -12.77
CA SER A 185 4.60 -1.59 -12.75
C SER A 185 3.73 -0.33 -12.72
N GLY A 186 4.32 0.87 -12.71
CA GLY A 186 3.60 2.14 -12.52
C GLY A 186 3.26 2.46 -11.06
N TYR A 187 3.59 1.61 -10.11
CA TYR A 187 3.33 1.85 -8.70
C TYR A 187 4.08 3.06 -8.17
N GLN A 188 3.35 3.97 -7.52
CA GLN A 188 3.87 5.18 -6.89
C GLN A 188 3.44 5.26 -5.42
N ALA A 189 4.37 5.53 -4.53
CA ALA A 189 4.17 5.84 -3.12
C ALA A 189 5.49 6.31 -2.49
N LEU A 190 5.45 7.19 -1.53
CA LEU A 190 6.55 7.37 -0.59
C LEU A 190 6.30 6.44 0.60
N GLN A 191 7.21 5.48 0.80
CA GLN A 191 7.11 4.52 1.90
C GLN A 191 8.17 4.83 2.94
N LEU A 192 7.73 4.98 4.17
CA LEU A 192 8.56 5.29 5.33
C LEU A 192 8.41 4.20 6.38
N THR A 193 9.45 3.98 7.17
CA THR A 193 9.34 3.25 8.43
C THR A 193 9.64 4.24 9.55
N VAL A 194 8.66 4.49 10.40
CA VAL A 194 8.72 5.52 11.44
C VAL A 194 8.58 4.91 12.82
N MET A 195 9.21 5.51 13.83
CA MET A 195 9.09 5.07 15.23
C MET A 195 7.76 5.54 15.79
N GLY A 196 6.89 4.60 16.14
CA GLY A 196 5.61 4.87 16.78
C GLY A 196 5.74 5.28 18.26
N PRO A 197 4.63 5.69 18.87
CA PRO A 197 4.61 6.16 20.27
C PRO A 197 4.94 5.05 21.28
N ASP A 198 4.77 3.79 20.92
CA ASP A 198 5.09 2.58 21.69
C ASP A 198 6.49 2.02 21.42
N CYS A 199 7.35 2.81 20.76
CA CYS A 199 8.70 2.41 20.32
C CYS A 199 8.73 1.28 19.29
N ASN A 200 7.62 0.92 18.67
CA ASN A 200 7.58 -0.01 17.54
C ASN A 200 7.68 0.72 16.20
N TRP A 201 8.25 0.04 15.22
CA TRP A 201 8.34 0.57 13.86
C TRP A 201 7.02 0.41 13.12
N ILE A 202 6.48 1.51 12.59
CA ILE A 202 5.25 1.56 11.83
C ILE A 202 5.59 1.84 10.36
N GLU A 203 5.03 1.06 9.43
CA GLU A 203 5.08 1.38 8.01
C GLU A 203 4.05 2.47 7.69
N LEU A 204 4.52 3.57 7.12
CA LEU A 204 3.69 4.68 6.66
C LEU A 204 3.83 4.83 5.15
N GLN A 205 2.72 4.85 4.43
CA GLN A 205 2.64 5.07 3.00
C GLN A 205 1.97 6.42 2.73
N ILE A 206 2.59 7.23 1.88
CA ILE A 206 2.05 8.54 1.46
C ILE A 206 1.79 8.45 -0.04
N ARG A 207 0.53 8.71 -0.45
CA ARG A 207 0.06 8.64 -1.83
C ARG A 207 -0.91 9.76 -2.12
N SER A 208 -0.92 10.29 -3.36
CA SER A 208 -2.07 11.05 -3.83
C SER A 208 -3.28 10.15 -4.09
N GLU A 209 -4.47 10.72 -4.25
CA GLU A 209 -5.68 9.98 -4.65
C GLU A 209 -5.45 9.19 -5.95
N ARG A 210 -4.80 9.81 -6.94
CA ARG A 210 -4.43 9.13 -8.21
C ARG A 210 -3.49 7.96 -7.96
N MET A 211 -2.39 8.16 -7.23
CA MET A 211 -1.42 7.10 -6.91
C MET A 211 -2.08 5.95 -6.13
N ASN A 212 -3.02 6.29 -5.23
CA ASN A 212 -3.77 5.28 -4.48
C ASN A 212 -4.71 4.50 -5.37
N TYR A 213 -5.44 5.20 -6.27
CA TYR A 213 -6.31 4.54 -7.23
C TYR A 213 -5.53 3.58 -8.15
N GLU A 214 -4.38 4.01 -8.67
CA GLU A 214 -3.52 3.17 -9.51
C GLU A 214 -2.94 1.97 -8.74
N ALA A 215 -2.59 2.14 -7.46
CA ALA A 215 -2.08 1.05 -6.63
C ALA A 215 -3.17 0.02 -6.26
N GLU A 216 -4.42 0.44 -6.08
CA GLU A 216 -5.53 -0.46 -5.73
C GLU A 216 -6.14 -1.15 -6.98
N HIS A 217 -6.17 -0.46 -8.13
CA HIS A 217 -6.82 -0.97 -9.35
C HIS A 217 -5.83 -1.43 -10.42
N GLY A 218 -4.56 -0.99 -10.34
CA GLY A 218 -3.46 -1.38 -11.24
C GLY A 218 -3.71 -1.06 -12.71
N CYS A 219 -2.97 -1.74 -13.58
CA CYS A 219 -3.18 -1.64 -15.05
C CYS A 219 -4.60 -2.04 -15.51
N ALA A 220 -5.34 -2.78 -14.69
CA ALA A 220 -6.72 -3.16 -14.97
C ALA A 220 -7.67 -1.95 -15.04
N ALA A 221 -7.40 -0.89 -14.27
CA ALA A 221 -8.19 0.35 -14.33
C ALA A 221 -8.02 1.08 -15.67
N HIS A 222 -6.81 1.05 -16.23
CA HIS A 222 -6.53 1.68 -17.54
C HIS A 222 -7.24 0.97 -18.69
N TRP A 223 -7.50 -0.33 -18.57
CA TRP A 223 -8.25 -1.11 -19.55
C TRP A 223 -9.76 -0.85 -19.47
N LYS A 224 -10.32 -0.82 -18.26
CA LYS A 224 -11.75 -0.48 -18.08
C LYS A 224 -12.07 0.92 -18.55
N TYR A 225 -11.24 1.90 -18.25
CA TYR A 225 -11.43 3.28 -18.71
C TYR A 225 -11.36 3.41 -20.24
N LYS A 226 -10.48 2.63 -20.91
CA LYS A 226 -10.42 2.58 -22.38
C LYS A 226 -11.62 1.87 -23.01
N GLU A 227 -12.18 0.84 -22.36
CA GLU A 227 -13.40 0.17 -22.87
C GLU A 227 -14.64 1.06 -22.71
N GLU A 228 -14.75 1.80 -21.62
CA GLU A 228 -15.85 2.74 -21.39
C GLU A 228 -15.78 3.98 -22.31
N THR A 229 -14.57 4.47 -22.62
CA THR A 229 -14.39 5.61 -23.56
C THR A 229 -14.47 5.23 -25.04
N ASN A 230 -14.26 3.97 -25.41
CA ASN A 230 -14.43 3.49 -26.78
C ASN A 230 -15.86 3.04 -27.11
N ASN A 231 -16.77 3.02 -26.13
CA ASN A 231 -18.19 2.69 -26.31
C ASN A 231 -19.11 3.94 -26.27
N LEU A 232 -18.55 5.14 -26.33
CA LEU A 232 -19.20 6.43 -26.52
C LEU A 232 -18.84 7.04 -27.88
#